data_9b16be9628264541948d4e0d9dcc04d4
#
_entry.id   9b16be9628264541948d4e0d9dcc04d4
#
_cell.length_a   1.000
_cell.length_b   1.000
_cell.length_c   1.000
_cell.angle_alpha   90.00
_cell.angle_beta   90.00
_cell.angle_gamma   90.00
#
_symmetry.space_group_name_H-M   'P 1'
#
loop_
_entity.id
_entity.type
_entity.pdbx_description
1 polymer ?
#
loop_
_entity_poly.entity_id
_entity_poly.type
_entity_poly.pdbx_seq_one_letter_code
_entity_poly.pdbx_strand_id
1 'polypeptide(L)'
;MNASTTRRRFGQFTLVATAAALLTPLNAGVANAAEASETPTSSPAAYINYLESTSEIGADQTLKDFKALDAIHQKRYLNYLNDPDVFEDLLEEAADGSAPPNTKSLSDTGKLSTTDSATSEGGDIVLEKETNATFIPDAPLKGQLGTQALSRGTWTSHYTVSQKIFGITVTKLKAEVNYYTTGRKVTRVNWANGQVRNFNAVVAISKGIPKAWLSGGTAYGQVTWEGSIVYKGFGIQLDKVHRVWANHNGYQGGYLRNV
;
A
#
# COMPACT_ATOMS: atom_id res chain seq x y z
N MET A 1 -18.53 20.59 -28.43
CA MET A 1 -18.81 19.82 -27.20
C MET A 1 -17.86 20.37 -26.15
N ASN A 2 -18.40 21.11 -25.16
CA ASN A 2 -17.62 21.88 -24.19
C ASN A 2 -17.34 21.02 -22.97
N ALA A 3 -16.06 20.78 -22.68
CA ALA A 3 -15.63 20.20 -21.42
C ALA A 3 -15.65 21.28 -20.33
N SER A 4 -16.53 21.10 -19.34
CA SER A 4 -16.68 21.99 -18.19
C SER A 4 -15.67 21.57 -17.11
N THR A 5 -14.65 22.39 -16.91
CA THR A 5 -13.67 22.24 -15.83
C THR A 5 -14.24 22.82 -14.54
N THR A 6 -14.72 21.99 -13.64
CA THR A 6 -15.22 22.42 -12.33
C THR A 6 -14.06 22.56 -11.34
N ARG A 7 -13.57 23.78 -11.15
CA ARG A 7 -12.64 24.12 -10.06
C ARG A 7 -13.41 24.12 -8.73
N ARG A 8 -13.09 23.18 -7.83
CA ARG A 8 -13.56 23.22 -6.43
C ARG A 8 -12.73 24.23 -5.64
N ARG A 9 -13.43 25.15 -4.99
CA ARG A 9 -12.84 26.18 -4.11
C ARG A 9 -12.55 25.55 -2.75
N PHE A 10 -11.31 25.71 -2.28
CA PHE A 10 -10.88 25.38 -0.91
C PHE A 10 -11.53 26.33 0.10
N GLY A 11 -12.09 25.75 1.16
CA GLY A 11 -12.59 26.48 2.32
C GLY A 11 -11.44 26.95 3.21
N GLN A 12 -11.45 28.23 3.55
CA GLN A 12 -10.50 28.83 4.49
C GLN A 12 -10.78 28.33 5.92
N PHE A 13 -9.81 27.68 6.55
CA PHE A 13 -9.84 27.38 7.98
C PHE A 13 -9.12 28.48 8.75
N THR A 14 -9.86 29.10 9.67
CA THR A 14 -9.34 30.12 10.58
C THR A 14 -8.64 29.46 11.77
N LEU A 15 -7.34 29.68 11.90
CA LEU A 15 -6.52 29.20 13.01
C LEU A 15 -6.59 30.20 14.18
N VAL A 16 -7.01 29.72 15.35
CA VAL A 16 -6.90 30.46 16.61
C VAL A 16 -5.60 30.00 17.29
N ALA A 17 -4.61 30.90 17.32
CA ALA A 17 -3.36 30.65 18.04
C ALA A 17 -3.47 31.22 19.47
N THR A 18 -3.40 30.34 20.48
CA THR A 18 -3.28 30.72 21.88
C THR A 18 -1.80 30.66 22.30
N ALA A 19 -1.18 31.81 22.49
CA ALA A 19 0.19 31.93 22.98
C ALA A 19 0.19 31.89 24.54
N ALA A 20 0.80 30.87 25.12
CA ALA A 20 1.15 30.84 26.53
C ALA A 20 2.67 31.09 26.68
N ALA A 21 3.05 32.26 27.19
CA ALA A 21 4.42 32.60 27.49
C ALA A 21 4.78 32.03 28.88
N LEU A 22 5.74 31.11 28.91
CA LEU A 22 6.43 30.68 30.14
C LEU A 22 7.87 31.18 30.10
N LEU A 23 8.15 32.13 30.97
CA LEU A 23 9.51 32.64 31.26
C LEU A 23 10.21 31.60 32.15
N THR A 24 11.31 31.02 31.70
CA THR A 24 12.27 30.28 32.52
C THR A 24 13.66 30.89 32.38
N PRO A 25 14.49 30.88 33.47
CA PRO A 25 15.72 31.65 33.52
C PRO A 25 16.88 31.07 32.68
N LEU A 26 17.70 31.96 32.13
CA LEU A 26 18.98 31.65 31.45
C LEU A 26 19.89 30.82 32.37
N ASN A 27 20.12 29.58 32.02
CA ASN A 27 21.36 28.90 32.38
C ASN A 27 22.20 28.81 31.10
N ALA A 28 23.34 29.52 31.09
CA ALA A 28 24.34 29.47 30.03
C ALA A 28 25.06 28.11 30.12
N GLY A 29 24.41 27.06 29.61
CA GLY A 29 25.02 25.78 29.34
C GLY A 29 25.37 25.70 27.85
N VAL A 30 26.62 25.34 27.54
CA VAL A 30 27.18 25.08 26.22
C VAL A 30 26.10 24.46 25.31
N ALA A 31 25.67 25.26 24.34
CA ALA A 31 24.82 24.74 23.25
C ALA A 31 25.69 23.76 22.44
N ASN A 32 25.60 22.50 22.78
CA ASN A 32 25.81 21.48 21.77
C ASN A 32 24.76 21.78 20.70
N ALA A 33 25.20 22.33 19.57
CA ALA A 33 24.41 22.36 18.36
C ALA A 33 24.03 20.89 18.10
N ALA A 34 22.80 20.50 18.46
CA ALA A 34 22.22 19.29 17.97
C ALA A 34 22.34 19.42 16.44
N GLU A 35 23.21 18.62 15.85
CA GLU A 35 23.25 18.47 14.39
C GLU A 35 21.82 18.23 13.97
N ALA A 36 21.25 19.18 13.22
CA ALA A 36 19.93 19.02 12.66
C ALA A 36 20.02 17.74 11.83
N SER A 37 19.39 16.66 12.30
CA SER A 37 19.47 15.38 11.62
C SER A 37 18.95 15.61 10.20
N GLU A 38 19.83 15.44 9.24
CA GLU A 38 19.54 15.63 7.83
C GLU A 38 18.34 14.75 7.46
N THR A 39 17.32 15.34 6.81
CA THR A 39 16.17 14.53 6.41
C THR A 39 16.66 13.46 5.42
N PRO A 40 16.22 12.20 5.52
CA PRO A 40 16.73 11.12 4.67
C PRO A 40 16.62 11.39 3.17
N THR A 41 15.71 12.26 2.75
CA THR A 41 15.50 12.62 1.34
C THR A 41 16.16 13.94 0.93
N SER A 42 17.02 14.54 1.78
CA SER A 42 17.70 15.81 1.49
C SER A 42 18.76 15.69 0.38
N SER A 43 19.37 14.52 0.24
CA SER A 43 20.39 14.24 -0.76
C SER A 43 20.45 12.75 -1.13
N PRO A 44 21.03 12.37 -2.29
CA PRO A 44 21.26 10.98 -2.62
C PRO A 44 22.08 10.24 -1.56
N ALA A 45 23.07 10.88 -0.96
CA ALA A 45 23.89 10.28 0.10
C ALA A 45 23.07 10.02 1.37
N ALA A 46 22.23 10.97 1.79
CA ALA A 46 21.35 10.80 2.94
C ALA A 46 20.34 9.66 2.72
N TYR A 47 19.78 9.55 1.52
CA TYR A 47 18.84 8.47 1.20
C TYR A 47 19.52 7.10 1.12
N ILE A 48 20.75 7.03 0.60
CA ILE A 48 21.56 5.80 0.64
C ILE A 48 21.79 5.36 2.09
N ASN A 49 22.21 6.28 2.97
CA ASN A 49 22.41 5.98 4.39
C ASN A 49 21.11 5.49 5.07
N TYR A 50 19.97 6.09 4.72
CA TYR A 50 18.67 5.64 5.20
C TYR A 50 18.38 4.19 4.76
N LEU A 51 18.56 3.88 3.48
CA LEU A 51 18.33 2.52 2.95
C LEU A 51 19.29 1.49 3.54
N GLU A 52 20.54 1.88 3.84
CA GLU A 52 21.53 1.02 4.49
C GLU A 52 21.23 0.76 5.97
N SER A 53 20.53 1.68 6.63
CA SER A 53 20.19 1.59 8.06
C SER A 53 18.82 0.98 8.35
N THR A 54 17.92 0.95 7.37
CA THR A 54 16.56 0.41 7.57
C THR A 54 16.55 -1.12 7.58
N SER A 55 15.72 -1.71 8.44
CA SER A 55 15.47 -3.16 8.49
C SER A 55 14.34 -3.62 7.60
N GLU A 56 13.77 -2.74 6.77
CA GLU A 56 12.66 -3.06 5.86
C GLU A 56 13.07 -4.15 4.84
N ILE A 57 12.22 -5.14 4.68
CA ILE A 57 12.46 -6.23 3.72
C ILE A 57 12.51 -5.68 2.31
N GLY A 58 13.64 -5.88 1.61
CA GLY A 58 13.89 -5.42 0.25
C GLY A 58 14.64 -4.10 0.18
N ALA A 59 15.14 -3.58 1.29
CA ALA A 59 15.99 -2.37 1.32
C ALA A 59 17.23 -2.54 0.44
N ASP A 60 17.90 -3.69 0.50
CA ASP A 60 19.08 -4.00 -0.32
C ASP A 60 18.81 -3.88 -1.83
N GLN A 61 17.63 -4.38 -2.28
CA GLN A 61 17.25 -4.28 -3.69
C GLN A 61 16.95 -2.82 -4.06
N THR A 62 16.19 -2.10 -3.23
CA THR A 62 15.88 -0.68 -3.44
C THR A 62 17.16 0.16 -3.48
N LEU A 63 18.12 -0.11 -2.58
CA LEU A 63 19.43 0.54 -2.54
C LEU A 63 20.22 0.30 -3.82
N LYS A 64 20.27 -0.96 -4.28
CA LYS A 64 20.94 -1.32 -5.52
C LYS A 64 20.34 -0.60 -6.71
N ASP A 65 19.01 -0.62 -6.83
CA ASP A 65 18.29 -0.01 -7.93
C ASP A 65 18.43 1.52 -7.91
N PHE A 66 18.37 2.15 -6.74
CA PHE A 66 18.59 3.59 -6.59
C PHE A 66 20.02 4.00 -6.95
N LYS A 67 21.03 3.22 -6.53
CA LYS A 67 22.44 3.46 -6.91
C LYS A 67 22.70 3.27 -8.41
N ALA A 68 21.87 2.51 -9.12
CA ALA A 68 21.96 2.32 -10.55
C ALA A 68 21.37 3.49 -11.37
N LEU A 69 20.58 4.35 -10.77
CA LEU A 69 20.11 5.59 -11.41
C LEU A 69 21.27 6.57 -11.58
N ASP A 70 21.28 7.30 -12.68
CA ASP A 70 22.19 8.44 -12.83
C ASP A 70 21.84 9.60 -11.86
N ALA A 71 22.74 10.56 -11.73
CA ALA A 71 22.59 11.66 -10.77
C ALA A 71 21.33 12.53 -11.00
N ILE A 72 20.88 12.64 -12.26
CA ILE A 72 19.67 13.41 -12.60
C ILE A 72 18.43 12.65 -12.13
N HIS A 73 18.35 11.36 -12.40
CA HIS A 73 17.23 10.53 -11.99
C HIS A 73 17.20 10.32 -10.47
N GLN A 74 18.36 10.17 -9.79
CA GLN A 74 18.40 10.14 -8.32
C GLN A 74 17.80 11.42 -7.72
N LYS A 75 18.15 12.58 -8.25
CA LYS A 75 17.60 13.86 -7.78
C LYS A 75 16.09 13.96 -8.04
N ARG A 76 15.62 13.56 -9.24
CA ARG A 76 14.17 13.53 -9.56
C ARG A 76 13.41 12.55 -8.67
N TYR A 77 13.98 11.39 -8.42
CA TYR A 77 13.42 10.39 -7.49
C TYR A 77 13.17 10.99 -6.10
N LEU A 78 14.16 11.69 -5.54
CA LEU A 78 14.03 12.36 -4.25
C LEU A 78 13.03 13.53 -4.28
N ASN A 79 12.94 14.26 -5.39
CA ASN A 79 11.93 15.29 -5.54
C ASN A 79 10.52 14.70 -5.48
N TYR A 80 10.27 13.58 -6.16
CA TYR A 80 8.99 12.89 -6.10
C TYR A 80 8.67 12.34 -4.70
N LEU A 81 9.66 11.83 -3.96
CA LEU A 81 9.45 11.42 -2.57
C LEU A 81 9.07 12.59 -1.65
N ASN A 82 9.59 13.79 -1.93
CA ASN A 82 9.33 15.00 -1.15
C ASN A 82 8.06 15.75 -1.58
N ASP A 83 7.38 15.29 -2.63
CA ASP A 83 6.16 15.90 -3.14
C ASP A 83 4.93 15.19 -2.55
N PRO A 84 4.18 15.84 -1.65
CA PRO A 84 2.99 15.23 -1.07
C PRO A 84 1.89 14.95 -2.10
N ASP A 85 1.80 15.75 -3.17
CA ASP A 85 0.77 15.59 -4.21
C ASP A 85 0.97 14.27 -4.96
N VAL A 86 2.24 13.86 -5.20
CA VAL A 86 2.59 12.57 -5.80
C VAL A 86 2.08 11.38 -4.96
N PHE A 87 2.09 11.53 -3.64
CA PHE A 87 1.57 10.49 -2.75
C PHE A 87 0.05 10.52 -2.65
N GLU A 88 -0.56 11.71 -2.66
CA GLU A 88 -2.03 11.87 -2.65
C GLU A 88 -2.64 11.32 -3.95
N ASP A 89 -2.10 11.64 -5.11
CA ASP A 89 -2.52 11.13 -6.41
C ASP A 89 -2.50 9.59 -6.45
N LEU A 90 -1.46 8.97 -5.88
CA LEU A 90 -1.38 7.52 -5.71
C LEU A 90 -2.60 6.98 -4.96
N LEU A 91 -2.97 7.64 -3.87
CA LEU A 91 -4.04 7.18 -3.00
C LEU A 91 -5.43 7.41 -3.61
N GLU A 92 -5.60 8.45 -4.43
CA GLU A 92 -6.83 8.71 -5.18
C GLU A 92 -7.02 7.71 -6.32
N GLU A 93 -5.99 7.46 -7.12
CA GLU A 93 -6.01 6.47 -8.19
C GLU A 93 -6.24 5.04 -7.66
N ALA A 94 -5.69 4.72 -6.47
CA ALA A 94 -5.91 3.44 -5.80
C ALA A 94 -7.33 3.28 -5.26
N ALA A 95 -8.05 4.40 -5.03
CA ALA A 95 -9.42 4.39 -4.51
C ALA A 95 -10.45 3.94 -5.56
N ASP A 96 -10.18 4.14 -6.84
CA ASP A 96 -10.99 3.63 -7.94
C ASP A 96 -10.76 2.11 -8.14
N GLY A 97 -11.04 1.36 -7.08
CA GLY A 97 -11.00 -0.09 -7.08
C GLY A 97 -12.13 -0.70 -7.89
N SER A 98 -12.12 -0.51 -9.20
CA SER A 98 -12.86 -1.37 -10.10
C SER A 98 -12.35 -2.80 -9.92
N ALA A 99 -13.24 -3.70 -9.57
CA ALA A 99 -12.92 -5.12 -9.56
C ALA A 99 -12.29 -5.47 -10.91
N PRO A 100 -11.12 -6.12 -10.95
CA PRO A 100 -10.58 -6.57 -12.22
C PRO A 100 -11.64 -7.42 -12.90
N PRO A 101 -11.83 -7.26 -14.22
CA PRO A 101 -12.85 -7.97 -14.94
C PRO A 101 -12.60 -9.47 -14.79
N ASN A 102 -13.63 -10.17 -14.36
CA ASN A 102 -13.81 -11.63 -14.38
C ASN A 102 -12.49 -12.42 -14.35
N THR A 103 -12.15 -12.92 -13.19
CA THR A 103 -11.10 -13.92 -13.02
C THR A 103 -11.32 -15.08 -13.98
N LYS A 104 -10.60 -15.07 -15.07
CA LYS A 104 -10.55 -16.22 -15.99
C LYS A 104 -9.95 -17.39 -15.22
N SER A 105 -10.63 -18.53 -15.35
CA SER A 105 -10.26 -19.89 -14.99
C SER A 105 -8.95 -20.08 -14.20
N LEU A 106 -9.05 -20.81 -13.08
CA LEU A 106 -7.90 -21.40 -12.40
C LEU A 106 -6.93 -21.96 -13.45
N SER A 107 -5.68 -21.51 -13.39
CA SER A 107 -4.59 -22.24 -14.05
C SER A 107 -4.49 -23.63 -13.40
N ASP A 108 -3.98 -24.63 -14.11
CA ASP A 108 -3.70 -25.98 -13.58
C ASP A 108 -2.89 -25.99 -12.29
N THR A 109 -2.28 -24.84 -11.93
CA THR A 109 -1.49 -24.64 -10.71
C THR A 109 -2.31 -24.12 -9.52
N GLY A 110 -3.63 -23.90 -9.65
CA GLY A 110 -4.48 -23.34 -8.58
C GLY A 110 -4.17 -21.87 -8.25
N LYS A 111 -3.55 -21.12 -9.16
CA LYS A 111 -3.23 -19.71 -8.99
C LYS A 111 -4.01 -18.85 -9.98
N LEU A 112 -4.50 -17.71 -9.47
CA LEU A 112 -5.07 -16.63 -10.26
C LEU A 112 -4.23 -15.39 -9.99
N SER A 113 -3.77 -14.69 -11.02
CA SER A 113 -3.05 -13.42 -10.87
C SER A 113 -3.43 -12.48 -12.00
N THR A 114 -3.65 -11.21 -11.66
CA THR A 114 -3.80 -10.13 -12.63
C THR A 114 -3.04 -8.91 -12.13
N THR A 115 -2.50 -8.13 -13.06
CA THR A 115 -1.83 -6.86 -12.77
C THR A 115 -2.44 -5.80 -13.66
N ASP A 116 -2.77 -4.65 -13.09
CA ASP A 116 -3.19 -3.44 -13.76
C ASP A 116 -2.28 -2.29 -13.33
N SER A 117 -2.03 -1.31 -14.20
CA SER A 117 -1.13 -0.21 -13.90
C SER A 117 -1.59 1.09 -14.51
N ALA A 118 -1.45 2.17 -13.74
CA ALA A 118 -1.59 3.55 -14.20
C ALA A 118 -0.24 4.26 -14.10
N THR A 119 -0.01 5.24 -14.95
CA THR A 119 1.25 6.00 -14.99
C THR A 119 0.97 7.49 -14.88
N SER A 120 1.85 8.21 -14.17
CA SER A 120 1.87 9.67 -14.09
C SER A 120 3.29 10.21 -14.30
N GLU A 121 3.46 11.52 -14.28
CA GLU A 121 4.75 12.20 -14.46
C GLU A 121 5.53 11.74 -15.72
N GLY A 122 4.81 11.57 -16.84
CA GLY A 122 5.43 11.12 -18.09
C GLY A 122 5.89 9.66 -18.10
N GLY A 123 5.44 8.85 -17.15
CA GLY A 123 5.80 7.44 -16.98
C GLY A 123 6.85 7.18 -15.89
N ASP A 124 7.37 8.21 -15.26
CA ASP A 124 8.33 8.07 -14.16
C ASP A 124 7.72 7.40 -12.93
N ILE A 125 6.42 7.64 -12.70
CA ILE A 125 5.67 7.09 -11.58
C ILE A 125 4.65 6.08 -12.11
N VAL A 126 4.65 4.90 -11.52
CA VAL A 126 3.72 3.82 -11.84
C VAL A 126 2.98 3.40 -10.59
N LEU A 127 1.66 3.43 -10.65
CA LEU A 127 0.79 2.74 -9.72
C LEU A 127 0.46 1.36 -10.27
N GLU A 128 0.75 0.32 -9.51
CA GLU A 128 0.47 -1.06 -9.89
C GLU A 128 -0.52 -1.68 -8.90
N LYS A 129 -1.60 -2.25 -9.44
CA LYS A 129 -2.63 -2.98 -8.71
C LYS A 129 -2.49 -4.46 -9.07
N GLU A 130 -2.15 -5.30 -8.09
CA GLU A 130 -1.97 -6.74 -8.28
C GLU A 130 -3.04 -7.49 -7.48
N THR A 131 -3.69 -8.43 -8.13
CA THR A 131 -4.58 -9.39 -7.47
C THR A 131 -4.01 -10.78 -7.58
N ASN A 132 -4.15 -11.58 -6.54
CA ASN A 132 -3.72 -12.96 -6.58
C ASN A 132 -4.63 -13.81 -5.68
N ALA A 133 -4.89 -15.05 -6.10
CA ALA A 133 -5.53 -16.06 -5.28
C ALA A 133 -4.84 -17.40 -5.47
N THR A 134 -4.54 -18.06 -4.35
CA THR A 134 -3.92 -19.37 -4.32
C THR A 134 -4.84 -20.36 -3.62
N PHE A 135 -5.07 -21.49 -4.23
CA PHE A 135 -5.89 -22.59 -3.69
C PHE A 135 -5.03 -23.77 -3.27
N ILE A 136 -5.26 -24.25 -2.06
CA ILE A 136 -4.67 -25.48 -1.54
C ILE A 136 -5.82 -26.47 -1.31
N PRO A 137 -5.95 -27.51 -2.14
CA PRO A 137 -6.99 -28.51 -1.95
C PRO A 137 -6.75 -29.34 -0.69
N ASP A 138 -7.82 -29.81 -0.06
CA ASP A 138 -7.71 -30.88 0.92
C ASP A 138 -7.16 -32.14 0.24
N ALA A 139 -6.50 -33.01 0.99
CA ALA A 139 -6.03 -34.28 0.46
C ALA A 139 -7.24 -35.04 -0.16
N PRO A 140 -7.09 -35.64 -1.36
CA PRO A 140 -8.16 -36.39 -1.97
C PRO A 140 -8.58 -37.52 -1.03
N LEU A 141 -9.89 -37.59 -0.77
CA LEU A 141 -10.45 -38.74 -0.05
C LEU A 141 -10.13 -39.98 -0.89
N LYS A 142 -9.46 -40.96 -0.29
CA LYS A 142 -9.13 -42.23 -0.96
C LYS A 142 -10.40 -42.81 -1.62
N GLY A 143 -10.42 -42.90 -2.95
CA GLY A 143 -11.51 -43.45 -3.73
C GLY A 143 -12.26 -42.52 -4.67
N GLN A 144 -11.99 -41.23 -4.71
CA GLN A 144 -12.58 -40.29 -5.70
C GLN A 144 -11.62 -40.09 -6.89
N LEU A 145 -11.65 -41.02 -7.82
CA LEU A 145 -11.16 -40.83 -9.18
C LEU A 145 -12.35 -40.35 -10.02
N GLY A 146 -12.40 -39.09 -10.37
CA GLY A 146 -13.37 -38.60 -11.35
C GLY A 146 -13.96 -37.23 -11.06
N THR A 147 -13.81 -36.35 -12.04
CA THR A 147 -14.30 -34.98 -12.19
C THR A 147 -13.72 -33.95 -11.24
N GLN A 148 -13.08 -32.93 -11.82
CA GLN A 148 -12.64 -31.68 -11.15
C GLN A 148 -13.86 -30.85 -10.69
N ALA A 149 -14.70 -31.44 -9.83
CA ALA A 149 -15.62 -30.66 -9.03
C ALA A 149 -14.78 -29.79 -8.12
N LEU A 150 -15.07 -28.49 -8.05
CA LEU A 150 -14.45 -27.51 -7.17
C LEU A 150 -14.15 -28.15 -5.83
N SER A 151 -12.86 -28.39 -5.58
CA SER A 151 -12.40 -29.20 -4.46
C SER A 151 -12.64 -28.47 -3.15
N ARG A 152 -12.85 -29.22 -2.07
CA ARG A 152 -12.74 -28.68 -0.72
C ARG A 152 -11.31 -28.24 -0.49
N GLY A 153 -11.11 -27.10 0.18
CA GLY A 153 -9.78 -26.63 0.44
C GLY A 153 -9.74 -25.20 0.95
N THR A 154 -8.53 -24.68 1.02
CA THR A 154 -8.24 -23.36 1.56
C THR A 154 -7.77 -22.43 0.45
N TRP A 155 -8.38 -21.26 0.38
CA TRP A 155 -7.95 -20.15 -0.45
C TRP A 155 -7.21 -19.12 0.36
N THR A 156 -6.21 -18.51 -0.26
CA THR A 156 -5.65 -17.22 0.16
C THR A 156 -5.78 -16.25 -0.99
N SER A 157 -6.55 -15.20 -0.80
CA SER A 157 -6.73 -14.14 -1.80
C SER A 157 -6.15 -12.84 -1.29
N HIS A 158 -5.45 -12.09 -2.16
CA HIS A 158 -4.93 -10.79 -1.79
C HIS A 158 -5.11 -9.75 -2.90
N TYR A 159 -5.13 -8.50 -2.46
CA TYR A 159 -5.07 -7.30 -3.28
C TYR A 159 -3.88 -6.46 -2.83
N THR A 160 -3.05 -6.08 -3.77
CA THR A 160 -1.83 -5.32 -3.53
C THR A 160 -1.86 -4.05 -4.37
N VAL A 161 -1.46 -2.94 -3.74
CA VAL A 161 -1.22 -1.66 -4.40
C VAL A 161 0.23 -1.28 -4.18
N SER A 162 0.93 -0.95 -5.25
CA SER A 162 2.35 -0.58 -5.21
C SER A 162 2.60 0.70 -5.98
N GLN A 163 3.39 1.61 -5.40
CA GLN A 163 3.95 2.76 -6.09
C GLN A 163 5.38 2.47 -6.48
N LYS A 164 5.72 2.77 -7.72
CA LYS A 164 7.08 2.68 -8.25
C LYS A 164 7.48 4.05 -8.81
N ILE A 165 8.73 4.44 -8.59
CA ILE A 165 9.36 5.61 -9.19
C ILE A 165 10.57 5.10 -9.97
N PHE A 166 10.64 5.38 -11.28
CA PHE A 166 11.65 4.82 -12.19
C PHE A 166 11.78 3.29 -12.09
N GLY A 167 10.64 2.58 -11.90
CA GLY A 167 10.59 1.13 -11.73
C GLY A 167 10.96 0.63 -10.33
N ILE A 168 11.46 1.49 -9.45
CA ILE A 168 11.84 1.15 -8.08
C ILE A 168 10.59 1.21 -7.18
N THR A 169 10.27 0.11 -6.50
CA THR A 169 9.15 0.09 -5.56
C THR A 169 9.43 0.97 -4.34
N VAL A 170 8.60 2.00 -4.16
CA VAL A 170 8.66 2.94 -3.03
C VAL A 170 7.73 2.52 -1.90
N THR A 171 6.48 2.28 -2.24
CA THR A 171 5.46 1.86 -1.27
C THR A 171 4.70 0.66 -1.83
N LYS A 172 4.47 -0.33 -0.97
CA LYS A 172 3.66 -1.51 -1.30
C LYS A 172 2.76 -1.85 -0.13
N LEU A 173 1.46 -1.84 -0.36
CA LEU A 173 0.42 -2.20 0.60
C LEU A 173 -0.30 -3.45 0.11
N LYS A 174 -0.41 -4.48 0.97
CA LYS A 174 -1.13 -5.71 0.65
C LYS A 174 -2.16 -6.01 1.72
N ALA A 175 -3.40 -6.28 1.32
CA ALA A 175 -4.42 -6.90 2.16
C ALA A 175 -4.70 -8.31 1.68
N GLU A 176 -4.83 -9.25 2.61
CA GLU A 176 -5.08 -10.66 2.30
C GLU A 176 -6.13 -11.28 3.22
N VAL A 177 -6.84 -12.26 2.69
CA VAL A 177 -7.83 -13.06 3.41
C VAL A 177 -7.60 -14.54 3.13
N ASN A 178 -7.61 -15.35 4.19
CA ASN A 178 -7.54 -16.80 4.11
C ASN A 178 -8.86 -17.40 4.57
N TYR A 179 -9.41 -18.36 3.80
CA TYR A 179 -10.72 -18.92 4.05
C TYR A 179 -10.84 -20.33 3.51
N TYR A 180 -11.79 -21.06 4.06
CA TYR A 180 -12.08 -22.45 3.66
C TYR A 180 -13.35 -22.54 2.85
N THR A 181 -13.32 -23.35 1.80
CA THR A 181 -14.45 -23.65 0.92
C THR A 181 -14.75 -25.15 0.84
N THR A 182 -16.03 -25.48 0.65
CA THR A 182 -16.47 -26.84 0.30
C THR A 182 -16.50 -27.05 -1.21
N GLY A 183 -15.95 -26.11 -2.01
CA GLY A 183 -16.02 -26.11 -3.46
C GLY A 183 -17.28 -25.45 -4.03
N ARG A 184 -18.33 -25.30 -3.24
CA ARG A 184 -19.58 -24.62 -3.65
C ARG A 184 -19.89 -23.36 -2.85
N LYS A 185 -19.34 -23.26 -1.64
CA LYS A 185 -19.54 -22.12 -0.75
C LYS A 185 -18.37 -21.94 0.19
N VAL A 186 -18.11 -20.71 0.58
CA VAL A 186 -17.24 -20.40 1.71
C VAL A 186 -17.96 -20.77 3.00
N THR A 187 -17.32 -21.50 3.89
CA THR A 187 -17.89 -21.92 5.16
C THR A 187 -17.21 -21.32 6.37
N ARG A 188 -15.98 -20.84 6.22
CA ARG A 188 -15.21 -20.25 7.31
C ARG A 188 -14.17 -19.29 6.76
N VAL A 189 -14.00 -18.16 7.43
CA VAL A 189 -12.83 -17.28 7.26
C VAL A 189 -11.86 -17.59 8.37
N ASN A 190 -10.61 -17.86 8.04
CA ASN A 190 -9.59 -18.25 9.00
C ASN A 190 -8.92 -17.02 9.60
N TRP A 191 -8.45 -16.09 8.73
CA TRP A 191 -7.79 -14.86 9.14
C TRP A 191 -7.74 -13.85 7.99
N ALA A 192 -7.47 -12.59 8.35
CA ALA A 192 -6.99 -11.57 7.43
C ALA A 192 -5.67 -11.01 7.92
N ASN A 193 -4.87 -10.47 7.01
CA ASN A 193 -3.61 -9.84 7.33
C ASN A 193 -3.33 -8.67 6.38
N GLY A 194 -2.37 -7.82 6.77
CA GLY A 194 -1.83 -6.76 5.94
C GLY A 194 -0.31 -6.75 6.01
N GLN A 195 0.30 -6.44 4.88
CA GLN A 195 1.74 -6.25 4.79
C GLN A 195 2.01 -4.88 4.19
N VAL A 196 2.94 -4.15 4.77
CA VAL A 196 3.43 -2.87 4.28
C VAL A 196 4.91 -2.99 3.99
N ARG A 197 5.34 -2.38 2.90
CA ARG A 197 6.73 -2.04 2.62
C ARG A 197 6.73 -0.57 2.25
N ASN A 198 7.61 0.20 2.89
CA ASN A 198 7.65 1.63 2.66
C ASN A 198 9.10 2.15 2.70
N PHE A 199 9.60 2.60 1.58
CA PHE A 199 10.90 3.25 1.43
C PHE A 199 10.77 4.76 1.20
N ASN A 200 9.55 5.31 1.33
CA ASN A 200 9.35 6.75 1.39
C ASN A 200 9.67 7.26 2.80
N ALA A 201 10.85 7.81 2.98
CA ALA A 201 11.34 8.24 4.29
C ALA A 201 10.58 9.46 4.88
N VAL A 202 9.75 10.15 4.08
CA VAL A 202 8.91 11.28 4.55
C VAL A 202 7.49 10.86 4.88
N VAL A 203 7.12 9.62 4.60
CA VAL A 203 5.80 9.04 4.88
C VAL A 203 5.96 7.92 5.90
N ALA A 204 5.32 8.04 7.05
CA ALA A 204 5.19 6.92 7.98
C ALA A 204 3.86 6.21 7.73
N ILE A 205 3.89 4.88 7.65
CA ILE A 205 2.68 4.06 7.47
C ILE A 205 2.62 3.03 8.59
N SER A 206 1.56 3.06 9.38
CA SER A 206 1.28 2.04 10.38
C SER A 206 0.10 1.16 9.96
N LYS A 207 0.08 -0.06 10.49
CA LYS A 207 -0.94 -1.05 10.22
C LYS A 207 -1.90 -1.18 11.41
N GLY A 208 -3.18 -0.89 11.18
CA GLY A 208 -4.23 -1.20 12.13
C GLY A 208 -4.50 -2.71 12.24
N ILE A 209 -5.37 -3.09 13.16
CA ILE A 209 -5.74 -4.49 13.41
C ILE A 209 -6.53 -5.04 12.22
N PRO A 210 -6.06 -6.11 11.55
CA PRO A 210 -6.81 -6.73 10.46
C PRO A 210 -8.14 -7.31 10.94
N LYS A 211 -9.18 -7.19 10.10
CA LYS A 211 -10.51 -7.74 10.36
C LYS A 211 -10.87 -8.77 9.29
N ALA A 212 -11.42 -9.90 9.73
CA ALA A 212 -11.87 -10.99 8.84
C ALA A 212 -13.30 -11.38 9.19
N TRP A 213 -14.16 -11.56 8.19
CA TRP A 213 -15.55 -12.01 8.40
C TRP A 213 -16.13 -12.72 7.17
N LEU A 214 -17.17 -13.47 7.41
CA LEU A 214 -17.98 -14.13 6.38
C LEU A 214 -19.33 -13.42 6.29
N SER A 215 -19.76 -13.07 5.09
CA SER A 215 -21.08 -12.48 4.85
C SER A 215 -21.59 -12.90 3.46
N GLY A 216 -22.83 -13.38 3.37
CA GLY A 216 -23.45 -13.75 2.11
C GLY A 216 -22.67 -14.80 1.28
N GLY A 217 -21.92 -15.71 1.92
CA GLY A 217 -21.06 -16.67 1.23
C GLY A 217 -19.75 -16.10 0.69
N THR A 218 -19.42 -14.86 1.05
CA THR A 218 -18.20 -14.15 0.66
C THR A 218 -17.31 -13.96 1.88
N ALA A 219 -16.04 -14.30 1.73
CA ALA A 219 -14.97 -14.02 2.70
C ALA A 219 -14.46 -12.60 2.50
N TYR A 220 -14.33 -11.85 3.57
CA TYR A 220 -13.80 -10.48 3.58
C TYR A 220 -12.57 -10.41 4.46
N GLY A 221 -11.54 -9.71 3.97
CA GLY A 221 -10.39 -9.27 4.74
C GLY A 221 -10.24 -7.76 4.62
N GLN A 222 -9.95 -7.09 5.71
CA GLN A 222 -9.78 -5.64 5.75
C GLN A 222 -8.62 -5.26 6.66
N VAL A 223 -7.84 -4.28 6.22
CA VAL A 223 -6.79 -3.62 7.00
C VAL A 223 -6.99 -2.12 6.88
N THR A 224 -6.82 -1.38 7.97
CA THR A 224 -6.70 0.07 7.93
C THR A 224 -5.21 0.42 7.95
N TRP A 225 -4.80 1.32 7.08
CA TRP A 225 -3.46 1.92 7.06
C TRP A 225 -3.59 3.35 7.58
N GLU A 226 -2.81 3.67 8.59
CA GLU A 226 -2.70 5.01 9.13
C GLU A 226 -1.42 5.62 8.56
N GLY A 227 -1.57 6.57 7.64
CA GLY A 227 -0.47 7.27 7.00
C GLY A 227 -0.27 8.65 7.62
N SER A 228 0.97 9.00 7.94
CA SER A 228 1.33 10.37 8.30
C SER A 228 2.45 10.87 7.40
N ILE A 229 2.27 12.05 6.84
CA ILE A 229 3.26 12.76 6.05
C ILE A 229 3.72 13.96 6.86
N VAL A 230 5.03 14.08 7.08
CA VAL A 230 5.62 15.27 7.68
C VAL A 230 6.32 16.07 6.59
N TYR A 231 5.68 17.13 6.13
CA TYR A 231 6.23 18.00 5.10
C TYR A 231 6.38 19.42 5.61
N LYS A 232 7.60 19.95 5.59
CA LYS A 232 7.92 21.34 6.05
C LYS A 232 7.31 21.69 7.42
N GLY A 233 7.24 20.72 8.34
CA GLY A 233 6.70 20.92 9.68
C GLY A 233 5.17 20.82 9.79
N PHE A 234 4.46 20.50 8.71
CA PHE A 234 3.03 20.22 8.71
C PHE A 234 2.81 18.71 8.64
N GLY A 235 1.92 18.18 9.50
CA GLY A 235 1.50 16.80 9.48
C GLY A 235 0.19 16.65 8.69
N ILE A 236 0.18 15.78 7.69
CA ILE A 236 -1.03 15.35 7.00
C ILE A 236 -1.29 13.90 7.43
N GLN A 237 -2.49 13.61 7.92
CA GLN A 237 -2.91 12.25 8.25
C GLN A 237 -3.84 11.72 7.17
N LEU A 238 -3.53 10.53 6.66
CA LEU A 238 -4.28 9.86 5.60
C LEU A 238 -4.59 8.44 6.04
N ASP A 239 -5.85 8.19 6.43
CA ASP A 239 -6.29 6.87 6.80
C ASP A 239 -6.97 6.18 5.62
N LYS A 240 -6.51 4.98 5.29
CA LYS A 240 -7.02 4.20 4.15
C LYS A 240 -7.54 2.84 4.61
N VAL A 241 -8.71 2.50 4.13
CA VAL A 241 -9.25 1.14 4.25
C VAL A 241 -8.83 0.32 3.03
N HIS A 242 -8.09 -0.74 3.27
CA HIS A 242 -7.71 -1.74 2.28
C HIS A 242 -8.55 -2.99 2.49
N ARG A 243 -9.40 -3.32 1.54
CA ARG A 243 -10.29 -4.47 1.61
C ARG A 243 -10.07 -5.42 0.44
N VAL A 244 -10.15 -6.69 0.72
CA VAL A 244 -10.21 -7.77 -0.27
C VAL A 244 -11.41 -8.65 0.05
N TRP A 245 -12.09 -9.15 -1.00
CA TRP A 245 -13.15 -10.14 -0.82
C TRP A 245 -13.07 -11.24 -1.88
N ALA A 246 -13.55 -12.40 -1.49
CA ALA A 246 -13.43 -13.61 -2.28
C ALA A 246 -14.58 -14.58 -2.00
N ASN A 247 -14.88 -15.44 -2.95
CA ASN A 247 -15.88 -16.51 -2.79
C ASN A 247 -15.24 -17.90 -3.02
N HIS A 248 -16.06 -18.91 -3.24
CA HIS A 248 -15.61 -20.27 -3.48
C HIS A 248 -14.79 -20.45 -4.78
N ASN A 249 -14.84 -19.48 -5.70
CA ASN A 249 -14.07 -19.45 -6.94
C ASN A 249 -12.77 -18.62 -6.85
N GLY A 250 -12.43 -18.09 -5.66
CA GLY A 250 -11.27 -17.27 -5.45
C GLY A 250 -11.60 -15.78 -5.35
N TYR A 251 -10.63 -14.93 -5.69
CA TYR A 251 -10.71 -13.48 -5.62
C TYR A 251 -11.90 -12.92 -6.40
N GLN A 252 -12.62 -11.97 -5.79
CA GLN A 252 -13.77 -11.30 -6.39
C GLN A 252 -13.61 -9.79 -6.47
N GLY A 253 -12.76 -9.21 -5.64
CA GLY A 253 -12.50 -7.78 -5.67
C GLY A 253 -11.67 -7.28 -4.49
N GLY A 254 -11.22 -6.03 -4.61
CA GLY A 254 -10.49 -5.32 -3.58
C GLY A 254 -10.49 -3.82 -3.84
N TYR A 255 -10.19 -3.04 -2.82
CA TYR A 255 -9.97 -1.61 -2.94
C TYR A 255 -9.05 -1.08 -1.85
N LEU A 256 -8.41 0.05 -2.13
CA LEU A 256 -7.73 0.91 -1.16
C LEU A 256 -8.35 2.31 -1.29
N ARG A 257 -9.06 2.79 -0.25
CA ARG A 257 -9.76 4.08 -0.31
C ARG A 257 -9.79 4.78 1.03
N ASN A 258 -10.10 6.07 1.05
CA ASN A 258 -10.27 6.86 2.27
C ASN A 258 -11.28 6.22 3.23
N VAL A 259 -11.05 6.40 4.54
CA VAL A 259 -11.97 6.01 5.62
C VAL A 259 -13.19 6.89 5.62
#